data_b6a5ad575ded5cc8958824bc57c90d3a
#
_entry.id   b6a5ad575ded5cc8958824bc57c90d3a
#
_cell.length_a   1.000
_cell.length_b   1.000
_cell.length_c   1.000
_cell.angle_alpha   90.00
_cell.angle_beta   90.00
_cell.angle_gamma   90.00
#
_symmetry.space_group_name_H-M   'P 1'
#
loop_
_entity.id
_entity.type
_entity.pdbx_description
1 polymer ?
#
loop_
_entity_poly.entity_id
_entity_poly.type
_entity_poly.pdbx_seq_one_letter_code
_entity_poly.pdbx_strand_id
1 'polypeptide(L)'
;MRVDQKPPTAVIESAHRQHHLPLDDTTDFDDADRGFIAALSPCVITAADGRVVWDNDVYEFLTGEAPTSVHPSLWRQSTLAAKQGLYKVVRGIYQVRGFDISNITFVEGDTGLIVIDPLVSTEVASAALALYRSHRGDRPVVA
;
A
#
# COMPACT_ATOMS: atom_id res chain seq x y z
N MET A 1 9.46 -21.15 -4.75
CA MET A 1 10.81 -21.58 -5.23
C MET A 1 11.83 -20.58 -4.66
N ARG A 2 12.63 -20.96 -3.65
CA ARG A 2 13.73 -20.09 -3.18
C ARG A 2 14.73 -20.00 -4.31
N VAL A 3 14.86 -18.83 -4.91
CA VAL A 3 15.97 -18.54 -5.80
C VAL A 3 17.20 -18.42 -4.90
N ASP A 4 18.25 -19.23 -5.16
CA ASP A 4 19.55 -19.08 -4.49
C ASP A 4 20.07 -17.68 -4.81
N GLN A 5 19.89 -16.77 -3.86
CA GLN A 5 20.31 -15.37 -4.03
C GLN A 5 21.84 -15.34 -3.93
N LYS A 6 22.47 -14.91 -5.01
CA LYS A 6 23.91 -14.66 -5.01
C LYS A 6 24.22 -13.55 -4.00
N PRO A 7 25.18 -13.74 -3.07
CA PRO A 7 25.56 -12.69 -2.13
C PRO A 7 26.10 -11.46 -2.89
N PRO A 8 25.89 -10.25 -2.35
CA PRO A 8 26.45 -9.05 -2.95
C PRO A 8 27.99 -9.08 -2.91
N THR A 9 28.62 -8.36 -3.82
CA THR A 9 30.06 -8.15 -3.78
C THR A 9 30.42 -7.12 -2.71
N ALA A 10 31.67 -7.14 -2.20
CA ALA A 10 32.14 -6.13 -1.24
C ALA A 10 32.00 -4.68 -1.77
N VAL A 11 32.09 -4.50 -3.09
CA VAL A 11 31.88 -3.19 -3.74
C VAL A 11 30.44 -2.73 -3.56
N ILE A 12 29.47 -3.60 -3.82
CA ILE A 12 28.04 -3.30 -3.63
C ILE A 12 27.72 -2.99 -2.17
N GLU A 13 28.19 -3.82 -1.24
CA GLU A 13 28.00 -3.59 0.20
C GLU A 13 28.62 -2.27 0.66
N SER A 14 29.83 -1.94 0.15
CA SER A 14 30.47 -0.66 0.46
C SER A 14 29.65 0.53 -0.07
N ALA A 15 29.15 0.44 -1.30
CA ALA A 15 28.30 1.47 -1.89
C ALA A 15 27.00 1.68 -1.10
N HIS A 16 26.37 0.59 -0.64
CA HIS A 16 25.15 0.68 0.18
C HIS A 16 25.39 1.31 1.55
N ARG A 17 26.61 1.23 2.09
CA ARG A 17 26.99 1.89 3.37
C ARG A 17 27.41 3.35 3.21
N GLN A 18 27.79 3.79 2.00
CA GLN A 18 28.29 5.13 1.71
C GLN A 18 27.15 6.11 1.41
N HIS A 19 26.18 6.23 2.31
CA HIS A 19 25.09 7.20 2.18
C HIS A 19 24.99 8.08 3.44
N HIS A 20 24.46 9.29 3.25
CA HIS A 20 24.19 10.26 4.33
C HIS A 20 22.67 10.46 4.51
N LEU A 21 21.88 9.42 4.27
CA LEU A 21 20.43 9.48 4.38
C LEU A 21 20.03 9.36 5.86
N PRO A 22 19.05 10.13 6.33
CA PRO A 22 18.57 10.10 7.72
C PRO A 22 17.63 8.89 7.90
N LEU A 23 18.19 7.67 7.80
CA LEU A 23 17.39 6.44 7.86
C LEU A 23 16.78 6.17 9.25
N ASP A 24 17.30 6.83 10.29
CA ASP A 24 16.77 6.77 11.65
C ASP A 24 15.54 7.67 11.87
N ASP A 25 15.26 8.59 10.94
CA ASP A 25 14.04 9.40 10.98
C ASP A 25 12.83 8.53 10.60
N THR A 26 11.87 8.39 11.51
CA THR A 26 10.65 7.57 11.32
C THR A 26 9.41 8.39 10.98
N THR A 27 9.54 9.70 10.77
CA THR A 27 8.41 10.62 10.55
C THR A 27 7.52 10.19 9.39
N ASP A 28 8.11 9.66 8.30
CA ASP A 28 7.36 9.18 7.15
C ASP A 28 6.57 7.87 7.42
N PHE A 29 7.01 7.05 8.38
CA PHE A 29 6.21 5.89 8.85
C PHE A 29 4.99 6.35 9.65
N ASP A 30 5.17 7.33 10.54
CA ASP A 30 4.07 7.93 11.30
C ASP A 30 3.07 8.62 10.36
N ASP A 31 3.59 9.32 9.34
CA ASP A 31 2.76 9.97 8.32
C ASP A 31 2.04 8.95 7.42
N ALA A 32 2.66 7.84 7.09
CA ALA A 32 2.04 6.77 6.31
C ALA A 32 0.89 6.08 7.08
N ASP A 33 0.97 6.00 8.41
CA ASP A 33 -0.06 5.42 9.27
C ASP A 33 -1.13 6.44 9.70
N ARG A 34 -0.92 7.72 9.41
CA ARG A 34 -1.86 8.77 9.81
C ARG A 34 -3.24 8.54 9.21
N GLY A 35 -4.25 8.50 10.08
CA GLY A 35 -5.65 8.31 9.70
C GLY A 35 -6.03 6.91 9.29
N PHE A 36 -5.19 5.89 9.56
CA PHE A 36 -5.50 4.49 9.33
C PHE A 36 -6.81 4.09 10.02
N ILE A 37 -7.66 3.34 9.31
CA ILE A 37 -8.95 2.84 9.79
C ILE A 37 -8.96 1.32 9.79
N ALA A 38 -8.65 0.70 8.64
CA ALA A 38 -8.71 -0.74 8.46
C ALA A 38 -7.89 -1.20 7.27
N ALA A 39 -7.47 -2.45 7.30
CA ALA A 39 -6.79 -3.15 6.21
C ALA A 39 -7.55 -4.41 5.81
N LEU A 40 -7.28 -4.96 4.64
CA LEU A 40 -7.66 -6.33 4.30
C LEU A 40 -6.63 -7.32 4.84
N SER A 41 -7.11 -8.47 5.33
CA SER A 41 -6.25 -9.59 5.72
C SER A 41 -7.00 -10.91 5.46
N PRO A 42 -6.58 -11.70 4.46
CA PRO A 42 -5.50 -11.43 3.49
C PRO A 42 -5.83 -10.26 2.54
N CYS A 43 -4.78 -9.58 2.03
CA CYS A 43 -4.93 -8.55 1.00
C CYS A 43 -4.65 -9.15 -0.39
N VAL A 44 -5.50 -10.12 -0.77
CA VAL A 44 -5.48 -10.81 -2.06
C VAL A 44 -6.81 -10.58 -2.75
N ILE A 45 -6.78 -9.89 -3.89
CA ILE A 45 -7.97 -9.54 -4.67
C ILE A 45 -8.04 -10.44 -5.89
N THR A 46 -9.18 -11.13 -6.05
CA THR A 46 -9.40 -12.09 -7.12
C THR A 46 -10.54 -11.66 -8.04
N ALA A 47 -10.44 -12.03 -9.31
CA ALA A 47 -11.54 -11.94 -10.26
C ALA A 47 -12.57 -13.05 -10.03
N ALA A 48 -13.73 -12.94 -10.66
CA ALA A 48 -14.82 -13.91 -10.54
C ALA A 48 -14.45 -15.34 -11.01
N ASP A 49 -13.46 -15.46 -11.88
CA ASP A 49 -12.91 -16.73 -12.35
C ASP A 49 -11.86 -17.34 -11.42
N GLY A 50 -11.57 -16.69 -10.28
CA GLY A 50 -10.56 -17.10 -9.30
C GLY A 50 -9.13 -16.65 -9.61
N ARG A 51 -8.90 -15.95 -10.71
CA ARG A 51 -7.59 -15.38 -11.05
C ARG A 51 -7.23 -14.29 -10.05
N VAL A 52 -6.02 -14.34 -9.49
CA VAL A 52 -5.47 -13.27 -8.66
C VAL A 52 -5.22 -12.02 -9.52
N VAL A 53 -5.81 -10.91 -9.14
CA VAL A 53 -5.65 -9.59 -9.79
C VAL A 53 -4.60 -8.77 -9.07
N TRP A 54 -4.63 -8.78 -7.74
CA TRP A 54 -3.65 -8.13 -6.88
C TRP A 54 -3.38 -8.98 -5.66
N ASP A 55 -2.12 -9.07 -5.28
CA ASP A 55 -1.67 -9.78 -4.08
C ASP A 55 -0.64 -8.91 -3.34
N ASN A 56 -1.08 -8.25 -2.27
CA ASN A 56 -0.19 -7.44 -1.44
C ASN A 56 0.56 -8.28 -0.40
N ASP A 57 0.07 -9.48 -0.09
CA ASP A 57 0.68 -10.37 0.90
C ASP A 57 2.05 -10.90 0.42
N VAL A 58 2.33 -10.84 -0.89
CA VAL A 58 3.67 -11.14 -1.42
C VAL A 58 4.76 -10.24 -0.85
N TYR A 59 4.40 -9.08 -0.29
CA TYR A 59 5.32 -8.11 0.32
C TYR A 59 5.52 -8.30 1.83
N GLU A 60 4.90 -9.29 2.47
CA GLU A 60 5.03 -9.57 3.91
C GLU A 60 6.48 -9.86 4.34
N PHE A 61 7.36 -10.18 3.41
CA PHE A 61 8.79 -10.33 3.69
C PHE A 61 9.51 -9.03 4.03
N LEU A 62 8.90 -7.86 3.77
CA LEU A 62 9.49 -6.53 4.02
C LEU A 62 9.44 -6.18 5.52
N THR A 63 10.16 -6.94 6.33
CA THR A 63 10.26 -6.78 7.78
C THR A 63 11.72 -6.72 8.23
N GLY A 64 11.99 -6.00 9.34
CA GLY A 64 13.33 -5.89 9.90
C GLY A 64 14.30 -5.08 9.05
N GLU A 65 15.59 -5.37 9.20
CA GLU A 65 16.66 -4.65 8.53
C GLU A 65 16.80 -5.06 7.05
N ALA A 66 17.27 -4.13 6.22
CA ALA A 66 17.56 -4.38 4.82
C ALA A 66 18.63 -5.46 4.66
N PRO A 67 18.44 -6.47 3.79
CA PRO A 67 19.52 -7.37 3.42
C PRO A 67 20.68 -6.59 2.78
N THR A 68 21.91 -7.06 2.96
CA THR A 68 23.12 -6.37 2.41
C THR A 68 23.11 -6.25 0.88
N SER A 69 22.33 -7.09 0.20
CA SER A 69 22.12 -7.05 -1.27
C SER A 69 21.14 -5.95 -1.72
N VAL A 70 20.45 -5.28 -0.80
CA VAL A 70 19.44 -4.24 -1.10
C VAL A 70 19.90 -2.91 -0.51
N HIS A 71 19.77 -1.83 -1.27
CA HIS A 71 20.06 -0.50 -0.75
C HIS A 71 19.06 -0.15 0.35
N PRO A 72 19.49 0.38 1.51
CA PRO A 72 18.61 0.65 2.66
C PRO A 72 17.42 1.57 2.32
N SER A 73 17.61 2.58 1.48
CA SER A 73 16.52 3.47 1.07
C SER A 73 15.47 2.76 0.21
N LEU A 74 15.87 1.80 -0.63
CA LEU A 74 14.92 1.00 -1.40
C LEU A 74 14.09 0.10 -0.48
N TRP A 75 14.74 -0.54 0.49
CA TRP A 75 14.05 -1.37 1.48
C TRP A 75 13.02 -0.55 2.27
N ARG A 76 13.46 0.60 2.79
CA ARG A 76 12.61 1.54 3.52
C ARG A 76 11.41 1.99 2.67
N GLN A 77 11.65 2.43 1.44
CA GLN A 77 10.59 2.87 0.53
C GLN A 77 9.62 1.72 0.20
N SER A 78 10.14 0.51 0.00
CA SER A 78 9.29 -0.67 -0.26
C SER A 78 8.42 -1.02 0.95
N THR A 79 8.95 -0.92 2.17
CA THR A 79 8.19 -1.13 3.40
C THR A 79 7.06 -0.12 3.56
N LEU A 80 7.30 1.15 3.22
CA LEU A 80 6.25 2.19 3.20
C LEU A 80 5.20 1.92 2.11
N ALA A 81 5.64 1.55 0.91
CA ALA A 81 4.75 1.29 -0.23
C ALA A 81 3.90 0.02 -0.05
N ALA A 82 4.36 -0.96 0.74
CA ALA A 82 3.59 -2.17 1.04
C ALA A 82 2.42 -1.95 2.00
N LYS A 83 2.33 -0.79 2.68
CA LYS A 83 1.20 -0.45 3.55
C LYS A 83 -0.08 -0.34 2.72
N GLN A 84 -1.14 -1.01 3.18
CA GLN A 84 -2.42 -1.04 2.49
C GLN A 84 -3.58 -0.78 3.45
N GLY A 85 -4.72 -0.33 2.91
CA GLY A 85 -5.94 -0.18 3.68
C GLY A 85 -6.70 1.12 3.43
N LEU A 86 -7.71 1.35 4.28
CA LEU A 86 -8.56 2.54 4.31
C LEU A 86 -8.00 3.57 5.29
N TYR A 87 -7.83 4.78 4.81
CA TYR A 87 -7.31 5.92 5.58
C TYR A 87 -8.27 7.11 5.52
N LYS A 88 -8.43 7.81 6.65
CA LYS A 88 -9.06 9.12 6.69
C LYS A 88 -8.01 10.19 6.40
N VAL A 89 -8.14 10.89 5.29
CA VAL A 89 -7.24 12.00 4.93
C VAL A 89 -7.61 13.24 5.74
N VAL A 90 -8.87 13.68 5.62
CA VAL A 90 -9.50 14.74 6.42
C VAL A 90 -10.97 14.39 6.60
N ARG A 91 -11.72 15.25 7.29
CA ARG A 91 -13.18 15.05 7.43
C ARG A 91 -13.85 15.00 6.07
N GLY A 92 -14.55 13.90 5.77
CA GLY A 92 -15.27 13.67 4.53
C GLY A 92 -14.40 13.23 3.34
N ILE A 93 -13.09 13.03 3.51
CA ILE A 93 -12.20 12.53 2.47
C ILE A 93 -11.44 11.32 2.98
N TYR A 94 -11.53 10.22 2.24
CA TYR A 94 -10.92 8.93 2.55
C TYR A 94 -10.16 8.40 1.36
N GLN A 95 -9.12 7.60 1.62
CA GLN A 95 -8.36 6.90 0.59
C GLN A 95 -8.25 5.42 0.92
N VAL A 96 -8.33 4.58 -0.12
CA VAL A 96 -7.80 3.22 -0.05
C VAL A 96 -6.50 3.19 -0.81
N ARG A 97 -5.46 2.70 -0.15
CA ARG A 97 -4.08 2.64 -0.61
C ARG A 97 -3.60 1.20 -0.68
N GLY A 98 -2.65 0.90 -1.56
CA GLY A 98 -2.00 -0.42 -1.63
C GLY A 98 -2.85 -1.54 -2.22
N PHE A 99 -3.97 -1.24 -2.90
CA PHE A 99 -4.80 -2.23 -3.60
C PHE A 99 -4.40 -2.38 -5.07
N ASP A 100 -3.52 -1.53 -5.56
CA ASP A 100 -2.72 -1.62 -6.78
C ASP A 100 -1.65 -0.52 -6.78
N ILE A 101 -1.19 -0.06 -7.95
CA ILE A 101 -0.17 0.99 -8.08
C ILE A 101 -0.69 2.41 -7.85
N SER A 102 -2.01 2.59 -7.69
CA SER A 102 -2.69 3.88 -7.46
C SER A 102 -3.36 3.94 -6.09
N ASN A 103 -3.99 5.08 -5.79
CA ASN A 103 -4.80 5.27 -4.59
C ASN A 103 -6.17 5.80 -5.00
N ILE A 104 -7.23 5.10 -4.64
CA ILE A 104 -8.60 5.59 -4.85
C ILE A 104 -9.01 6.53 -3.72
N THR A 105 -9.61 7.66 -4.09
CA THR A 105 -10.10 8.65 -3.12
C THR A 105 -11.63 8.74 -3.16
N PHE A 106 -12.26 8.70 -1.99
CA PHE A 106 -13.68 8.88 -1.78
C PHE A 106 -13.93 10.22 -1.10
N VAL A 107 -14.72 11.08 -1.75
CA VAL A 107 -15.19 12.35 -1.16
C VAL A 107 -16.66 12.21 -0.82
N GLU A 108 -17.00 12.35 0.46
CA GLU A 108 -18.36 12.29 0.97
C GLU A 108 -19.10 13.61 0.68
N GLY A 109 -20.07 13.56 -0.23
CA GLY A 109 -21.02 14.66 -0.48
C GLY A 109 -22.35 14.44 0.23
N ASP A 110 -23.27 15.40 0.12
CA ASP A 110 -24.58 15.34 0.74
C ASP A 110 -25.45 14.22 0.15
N THR A 111 -25.34 13.96 -1.15
CA THR A 111 -26.18 13.00 -1.87
C THR A 111 -25.47 11.67 -2.16
N GLY A 112 -24.14 11.60 -2.03
CA GLY A 112 -23.37 10.40 -2.36
C GLY A 112 -21.86 10.62 -2.32
N LEU A 113 -21.15 9.74 -3.01
CA LEU A 113 -19.70 9.75 -3.11
C LEU A 113 -19.25 10.29 -4.47
N ILE A 114 -18.23 11.12 -4.45
CA ILE A 114 -17.38 11.39 -5.62
C ILE A 114 -16.16 10.49 -5.50
N VAL A 115 -15.86 9.75 -6.56
CA VAL A 115 -14.70 8.85 -6.63
C VAL A 115 -13.65 9.45 -7.55
N ILE A 116 -12.42 9.53 -7.05
CA ILE A 116 -11.27 10.05 -7.80
C ILE A 116 -10.24 8.94 -7.92
N ASP A 117 -9.74 8.70 -9.13
CA ASP A 117 -8.78 7.67 -9.49
C ASP A 117 -9.24 6.26 -9.04
N PRO A 118 -10.17 5.63 -9.79
CA PRO A 118 -10.83 4.40 -9.35
C PRO A 118 -9.97 3.14 -9.51
N LEU A 119 -8.64 3.25 -9.45
CA LEU A 119 -7.69 2.16 -9.57
C LEU A 119 -7.63 1.55 -11.00
N VAL A 120 -6.80 0.51 -11.21
CA VAL A 120 -6.52 0.00 -12.57
C VAL A 120 -7.48 -1.09 -13.04
N SER A 121 -8.30 -1.67 -12.15
CA SER A 121 -9.27 -2.70 -12.54
C SER A 121 -10.57 -2.62 -11.73
N THR A 122 -11.63 -3.19 -12.29
CA THR A 122 -12.95 -3.28 -11.65
C THR A 122 -12.88 -4.06 -10.33
N GLU A 123 -12.06 -5.08 -10.25
CA GLU A 123 -11.93 -5.94 -9.08
C GLU A 123 -11.30 -5.18 -7.91
N VAL A 124 -10.20 -4.46 -8.14
CA VAL A 124 -9.54 -3.68 -7.07
C VAL A 124 -10.39 -2.47 -6.68
N ALA A 125 -11.05 -1.80 -7.63
CA ALA A 125 -12.00 -0.72 -7.35
C ALA A 125 -13.18 -1.20 -6.50
N SER A 126 -13.74 -2.37 -6.83
CA SER A 126 -14.85 -2.98 -6.08
C SER A 126 -14.43 -3.36 -4.66
N ALA A 127 -13.24 -3.94 -4.49
CA ALA A 127 -12.70 -4.29 -3.18
C ALA A 127 -12.46 -3.04 -2.32
N ALA A 128 -11.92 -1.97 -2.91
CA ALA A 128 -11.69 -0.70 -2.23
C ALA A 128 -13.00 -0.04 -1.79
N LEU A 129 -14.03 -0.02 -2.67
CA LEU A 129 -15.35 0.50 -2.34
C LEU A 129 -16.04 -0.34 -1.25
N ALA A 130 -15.89 -1.67 -1.29
CA ALA A 130 -16.43 -2.55 -0.27
C ALA A 130 -15.78 -2.29 1.10
N LEU A 131 -14.44 -2.14 1.16
CA LEU A 131 -13.73 -1.79 2.39
C LEU A 131 -14.18 -0.41 2.93
N TYR A 132 -14.32 0.60 2.05
CA TYR A 132 -14.85 1.90 2.44
C TYR A 132 -16.26 1.76 3.04
N ARG A 133 -17.18 1.08 2.34
CA ARG A 133 -18.57 0.93 2.75
C ARG A 133 -18.74 0.20 4.08
N SER A 134 -17.92 -0.79 4.34
CA SER A 134 -17.97 -1.55 5.60
C SER A 134 -17.66 -0.69 6.83
N HIS A 135 -16.96 0.44 6.66
CA HIS A 135 -16.59 1.35 7.75
C HIS A 135 -17.28 2.71 7.72
N ARG A 136 -17.82 3.12 6.56
CA ARG A 136 -18.43 4.45 6.37
C ARG A 136 -19.90 4.44 5.96
N GLY A 137 -20.45 3.25 5.70
CA GLY A 137 -21.83 3.08 5.27
C GLY A 137 -21.99 3.12 3.75
N ASP A 138 -23.14 2.61 3.31
CA ASP A 138 -23.45 2.42 1.90
C ASP A 138 -24.02 3.69 1.27
N ARG A 139 -23.15 4.50 0.70
CA ARG A 139 -23.50 5.70 -0.07
C ARG A 139 -23.43 5.39 -1.56
N PRO A 140 -24.39 5.92 -2.38
CA PRO A 140 -24.29 5.79 -3.82
C PRO A 140 -23.08 6.56 -4.37
N VAL A 141 -22.42 6.02 -5.40
CA VAL A 141 -21.44 6.77 -6.18
C VAL A 141 -22.22 7.66 -7.17
N VAL A 142 -21.94 8.96 -7.16
CA VAL A 142 -22.66 9.97 -7.98
C VAL A 142 -21.75 10.64 -9.00
N ALA A 143 -20.43 10.57 -8.83
CA ALA A 143 -19.44 11.06 -9.78
C ALA A 143 -18.09 10.36 -9.56
#